data_9b935c2f7f24d861b8c344898168b081
#
_entry.id   9b935c2f7f24d861b8c344898168b081
#
_cell.length_a   1.000
_cell.length_b   1.000
_cell.length_c   1.000
_cell.angle_alpha   90.00
_cell.angle_beta   90.00
_cell.angle_gamma   90.00
#
_symmetry.space_group_name_H-M   'P 1'
#
loop_
_entity.id
_entity.type
_entity.pdbx_description
1 polymer ?
#
loop_
_entity_poly.entity_id
_entity_poly.type
_entity_poly.pdbx_seq_one_letter_code
_entity_poly.pdbx_strand_id
1 'polypeptide(L)'
;AIDRAVDITWKEKSWMSDNVPAVRLEHVAMPSETAMERAANSDMAWSTQPVFVYAEIESYLKNLTESTVKASYPVAKWLDMGIRTSLSSDAPATSWAAPSDPFVNLKSAVTRKAWDGTDTGQEHRIDIETAIRLYTAEAGPFVGFTDVGILKPGYAADFIILDRDILDIPSDEIDQVKVLETWI
;
A
#
# COMPACT_ATOMS: atom_id res chain seq x y z
N ALA A 1 3.74 -2.11 18.59
CA ALA A 1 2.33 -2.45 18.35
C ALA A 1 2.23 -3.53 17.27
N ILE A 2 2.81 -3.35 16.07
CA ILE A 2 2.73 -4.29 14.93
C ILE A 2 3.16 -5.69 15.34
N ASP A 3 4.39 -5.85 15.86
CA ASP A 3 4.97 -7.14 16.23
C ASP A 3 4.10 -7.89 17.25
N ARG A 4 3.50 -7.18 18.20
CA ARG A 4 2.61 -7.79 19.18
C ARG A 4 1.31 -8.28 18.54
N ALA A 5 0.72 -7.50 17.63
CA ALA A 5 -0.48 -7.91 16.91
C ALA A 5 -0.21 -9.16 16.05
N VAL A 6 0.90 -9.15 15.31
CA VAL A 6 1.34 -10.31 14.52
C VAL A 6 1.60 -11.54 15.42
N ASP A 7 2.27 -11.38 16.57
CA ASP A 7 2.56 -12.48 17.48
C ASP A 7 1.28 -13.11 18.05
N ILE A 8 0.31 -12.30 18.45
CA ILE A 8 -0.99 -12.79 18.93
C ILE A 8 -1.73 -13.53 17.82
N THR A 9 -1.84 -12.93 16.65
CA THR A 9 -2.51 -13.55 15.50
C THR A 9 -1.85 -14.87 15.11
N TRP A 10 -0.52 -14.93 15.08
CA TRP A 10 0.22 -16.13 14.79
C TRP A 10 -0.05 -17.27 15.79
N LYS A 11 -0.17 -16.95 17.09
CA LYS A 11 -0.45 -17.93 18.14
C LYS A 11 -1.88 -18.45 18.13
N GLU A 12 -2.82 -17.59 17.76
CA GLU A 12 -4.27 -17.84 17.85
C GLU A 12 -4.92 -18.19 16.51
N LYS A 13 -4.12 -18.46 15.47
CA LYS A 13 -4.64 -18.68 14.09
C LYS A 13 -5.61 -19.86 13.95
N SER A 14 -5.64 -20.79 14.91
CA SER A 14 -6.48 -22.00 14.84
C SER A 14 -7.99 -21.74 14.89
N TRP A 15 -8.42 -20.57 15.34
CA TRP A 15 -9.84 -20.19 15.39
C TRP A 15 -10.27 -19.19 14.29
N MET A 16 -9.36 -18.86 13.39
CA MET A 16 -9.63 -17.93 12.29
C MET A 16 -10.33 -18.61 11.12
N SER A 17 -11.18 -17.84 10.40
CA SER A 17 -11.89 -18.30 9.24
C SER A 17 -10.98 -18.37 8.00
N ASP A 18 -11.19 -19.38 7.15
CA ASP A 18 -10.44 -19.53 5.90
C ASP A 18 -10.99 -18.65 4.75
N ASN A 19 -12.11 -17.95 4.95
CA ASN A 19 -12.86 -17.30 3.86
C ASN A 19 -12.42 -15.87 3.52
N VAL A 20 -11.76 -15.18 4.44
CA VAL A 20 -11.18 -13.83 4.24
C VAL A 20 -9.85 -13.79 4.96
N PRO A 21 -8.98 -12.80 4.70
CA PRO A 21 -7.82 -12.62 5.57
C PRO A 21 -8.29 -12.60 7.00
N ALA A 22 -7.86 -13.59 7.77
CA ALA A 22 -8.35 -13.78 9.14
C ALA A 22 -8.10 -12.53 10.00
N VAL A 23 -7.00 -11.83 9.71
CA VAL A 23 -6.66 -10.54 10.32
C VAL A 23 -6.08 -9.61 9.25
N ARG A 24 -6.62 -8.41 9.20
CA ARG A 24 -6.05 -7.30 8.44
C ARG A 24 -5.42 -6.30 9.40
N LEU A 25 -4.15 -5.98 9.19
CA LEU A 25 -3.46 -4.91 9.90
C LEU A 25 -3.39 -3.66 9.01
N GLU A 26 -3.77 -2.53 9.58
CA GLU A 26 -3.65 -1.21 8.95
C GLU A 26 -2.34 -0.53 9.37
N HIS A 27 -1.86 0.42 8.56
CA HIS A 27 -0.74 1.30 8.86
C HIS A 27 0.57 0.58 9.18
N VAL A 28 0.79 -0.59 8.62
CA VAL A 28 2.01 -1.33 8.88
C VAL A 28 3.19 -0.55 8.29
N ALA A 29 3.91 0.19 9.15
CA ALA A 29 5.00 1.06 8.73
C ALA A 29 6.38 0.40 8.95
N MET A 30 6.62 -0.13 10.13
CA MET A 30 7.95 -0.58 10.60
C MET A 30 7.84 -1.94 11.31
N PRO A 31 7.49 -3.03 10.60
CA PRO A 31 7.46 -4.37 11.18
C PRO A 31 8.89 -4.89 11.38
N SER A 32 9.11 -5.71 12.42
CA SER A 32 10.37 -6.45 12.55
C SER A 32 10.46 -7.59 11.53
N GLU A 33 11.68 -8.10 11.31
CA GLU A 33 11.91 -9.29 10.46
C GLU A 33 11.04 -10.47 10.92
N THR A 34 11.00 -10.75 12.22
CA THR A 34 10.17 -11.83 12.78
C THR A 34 8.68 -11.60 12.52
N ALA A 35 8.20 -10.35 12.57
CA ALA A 35 6.81 -10.06 12.24
C ALA A 35 6.52 -10.32 10.75
N MET A 36 7.43 -9.93 9.86
CA MET A 36 7.31 -10.21 8.42
C MET A 36 7.30 -11.71 8.13
N GLU A 37 8.23 -12.49 8.71
CA GLU A 37 8.29 -13.95 8.56
C GLU A 37 6.98 -14.62 9.02
N ARG A 38 6.42 -14.20 10.16
CA ARG A 38 5.15 -14.73 10.67
C ARG A 38 3.97 -14.36 9.79
N ALA A 39 3.92 -13.12 9.33
CA ALA A 39 2.86 -12.67 8.41
C ALA A 39 2.90 -13.45 7.08
N ALA A 40 4.08 -13.66 6.51
CA ALA A 40 4.27 -14.45 5.28
C ALA A 40 3.82 -15.91 5.41
N ASN A 41 3.84 -16.47 6.62
CA ASN A 41 3.44 -17.84 6.90
C ASN A 41 2.06 -17.94 7.60
N SER A 42 1.23 -16.91 7.47
CA SER A 42 -0.12 -16.85 8.03
C SER A 42 -1.10 -16.26 7.00
N ASP A 43 -2.40 -16.41 7.25
CA ASP A 43 -3.44 -15.75 6.43
C ASP A 43 -3.70 -14.31 6.89
N MET A 44 -2.63 -13.57 7.11
CA MET A 44 -2.66 -12.17 7.53
C MET A 44 -2.52 -11.27 6.31
N ALA A 45 -3.26 -10.17 6.29
CA ALA A 45 -3.16 -9.16 5.24
C ALA A 45 -2.75 -7.79 5.83
N TRP A 46 -1.96 -7.04 5.07
CA TRP A 46 -1.47 -5.73 5.44
C TRP A 46 -1.96 -4.65 4.48
N SER A 47 -2.70 -3.69 5.00
CA SER A 47 -3.10 -2.48 4.28
C SER A 47 -2.21 -1.33 4.72
N THR A 48 -1.56 -0.65 3.77
CA THR A 48 -0.50 0.30 4.11
C THR A 48 -0.54 1.55 3.24
N GLN A 49 0.08 2.62 3.74
CA GLN A 49 0.00 3.96 3.16
C GLN A 49 1.39 4.59 3.05
N PRO A 50 2.19 4.26 2.02
CA PRO A 50 3.49 4.91 1.80
C PRO A 50 3.40 6.45 1.67
N VAL A 51 2.22 6.97 1.37
CA VAL A 51 1.95 8.41 1.31
C VAL A 51 2.24 9.13 2.63
N PHE A 52 2.19 8.45 3.78
CA PHE A 52 2.53 9.09 5.05
C PHE A 52 3.99 9.54 5.10
N VAL A 53 4.94 8.68 4.76
CA VAL A 53 6.34 9.09 4.74
C VAL A 53 6.63 10.10 3.62
N TYR A 54 5.84 10.06 2.53
CA TYR A 54 5.90 11.08 1.46
C TYR A 54 5.47 12.45 1.99
N ALA A 55 4.32 12.53 2.66
CA ALA A 55 3.68 13.77 3.07
C ALA A 55 4.27 14.38 4.35
N GLU A 56 4.77 13.55 5.26
CA GLU A 56 5.17 13.94 6.62
C GLU A 56 6.69 13.80 6.85
N ILE A 57 7.48 13.88 5.80
CA ILE A 57 8.93 13.61 5.86
C ILE A 57 9.65 14.43 6.93
N GLU A 58 9.28 15.69 7.13
CA GLU A 58 9.91 16.55 8.15
C GLU A 58 9.65 16.02 9.57
N SER A 59 8.43 15.52 9.81
CA SER A 59 8.07 14.91 11.10
C SER A 59 8.83 13.61 11.32
N TYR A 60 8.95 12.79 10.27
CA TYR A 60 9.73 11.55 10.33
C TYR A 60 11.19 11.83 10.64
N LEU A 61 11.84 12.73 9.90
CA LEU A 61 13.26 13.07 10.10
C LEU A 61 13.54 13.77 11.43
N LYS A 62 12.56 14.48 11.98
CA LYS A 62 12.67 15.09 13.31
C LYS A 62 12.68 14.07 14.44
N ASN A 63 11.97 12.97 14.29
CA ASN A 63 11.70 12.01 15.36
C ASN A 63 12.41 10.66 15.18
N LEU A 64 12.89 10.34 13.98
CA LEU A 64 13.50 9.06 13.61
C LEU A 64 14.85 9.28 12.96
N THR A 65 15.68 8.25 12.95
CA THR A 65 16.93 8.28 12.18
C THR A 65 16.64 8.14 10.69
N GLU A 66 17.51 8.67 9.84
CA GLU A 66 17.38 8.52 8.38
C GLU A 66 17.29 7.04 7.96
N SER A 67 18.09 6.17 8.58
CA SER A 67 18.02 4.72 8.31
C SER A 67 16.68 4.10 8.67
N THR A 68 16.04 4.57 9.75
CA THR A 68 14.69 4.10 10.13
C THR A 68 13.64 4.60 9.13
N VAL A 69 13.76 5.82 8.66
CA VAL A 69 12.87 6.37 7.63
C VAL A 69 12.98 5.56 6.34
N LYS A 70 14.20 5.30 5.87
CA LYS A 70 14.42 4.49 4.66
C LYS A 70 13.92 3.05 4.78
N ALA A 71 14.02 2.44 5.97
CA ALA A 71 13.52 1.10 6.24
C ALA A 71 12.00 1.04 6.46
N SER A 72 11.29 2.16 6.50
CA SER A 72 9.84 2.18 6.69
C SER A 72 9.09 1.77 5.41
N TYR A 73 7.92 1.15 5.57
CA TYR A 73 7.06 0.72 4.46
C TYR A 73 7.81 -0.11 3.39
N PRO A 74 8.50 -1.19 3.72
CA PRO A 74 9.29 -1.96 2.76
C PRO A 74 8.40 -2.87 1.90
N VAL A 75 7.52 -2.27 1.09
CA VAL A 75 6.46 -2.96 0.33
C VAL A 75 7.04 -4.00 -0.63
N ALA A 76 8.11 -3.66 -1.36
CA ALA A 76 8.76 -4.62 -2.27
C ALA A 76 9.18 -5.90 -1.52
N LYS A 77 9.79 -5.75 -0.34
CA LYS A 77 10.20 -6.88 0.50
C LYS A 77 9.02 -7.71 0.97
N TRP A 78 7.89 -7.09 1.34
CA TRP A 78 6.70 -7.83 1.74
C TRP A 78 6.13 -8.68 0.61
N LEU A 79 6.12 -8.15 -0.60
CA LEU A 79 5.68 -8.87 -1.79
C LEU A 79 6.61 -10.05 -2.10
N ASP A 80 7.91 -9.86 -2.02
CA ASP A 80 8.92 -10.92 -2.20
C ASP A 80 8.77 -12.04 -1.15
N MET A 81 8.33 -11.69 0.05
CA MET A 81 8.04 -12.66 1.12
C MET A 81 6.66 -13.32 0.98
N GLY A 82 5.82 -12.90 0.04
CA GLY A 82 4.48 -13.42 -0.17
C GLY A 82 3.43 -12.89 0.82
N ILE A 83 3.70 -11.77 1.50
CA ILE A 83 2.74 -11.14 2.40
C ILE A 83 1.62 -10.50 1.58
N ARG A 84 0.37 -10.85 1.87
CA ARG A 84 -0.79 -10.22 1.24
C ARG A 84 -0.83 -8.74 1.61
N THR A 85 -0.67 -7.88 0.60
CA THR A 85 -0.51 -6.45 0.78
C THR A 85 -1.48 -5.68 -0.10
N SER A 86 -2.10 -4.63 0.42
CA SER A 86 -2.82 -3.61 -0.36
C SER A 86 -2.32 -2.21 0.00
N LEU A 87 -2.48 -1.30 -0.95
CA LEU A 87 -2.29 0.13 -0.71
C LEU A 87 -3.63 0.79 -0.42
N SER A 88 -3.62 1.84 0.40
CA SER A 88 -4.79 2.67 0.69
C SER A 88 -4.35 4.11 1.01
N SER A 89 -5.30 5.06 1.03
CA SER A 89 -5.02 6.47 1.30
C SER A 89 -5.17 6.86 2.76
N ASP A 90 -5.94 6.09 3.54
CA ASP A 90 -6.43 6.47 4.87
C ASP A 90 -7.20 7.80 4.86
N ALA A 91 -7.89 8.09 3.75
CA ALA A 91 -8.71 9.30 3.65
C ALA A 91 -9.87 9.27 4.67
N PRO A 92 -10.15 10.39 5.37
CA PRO A 92 -9.53 11.72 5.25
C PRO A 92 -8.40 12.00 6.24
N ALA A 93 -7.87 10.99 6.92
CA ALA A 93 -6.99 11.13 8.09
C ALA A 93 -5.53 11.45 7.74
N THR A 94 -5.11 11.30 6.47
CA THR A 94 -3.75 11.65 6.06
C THR A 94 -3.53 13.17 6.07
N SER A 95 -2.30 13.60 6.37
CA SER A 95 -1.90 15.01 6.36
C SER A 95 -1.77 15.61 4.96
N TRP A 96 -1.87 14.81 3.90
CA TRP A 96 -1.81 15.31 2.53
C TRP A 96 -3.09 16.06 2.15
N ALA A 97 -2.95 17.17 1.39
CA ALA A 97 -4.05 18.08 1.05
C ALA A 97 -5.17 17.44 0.22
N ALA A 98 -4.86 16.38 -0.55
CA ALA A 98 -5.81 15.63 -1.37
C ALA A 98 -5.76 14.12 -1.02
N PRO A 99 -6.20 13.71 0.18
CA PRO A 99 -6.03 12.33 0.67
C PRO A 99 -6.81 11.31 -0.15
N SER A 100 -7.84 11.71 -0.86
CA SER A 100 -8.61 10.85 -1.77
C SER A 100 -7.98 10.69 -3.16
N ASP A 101 -6.92 11.43 -3.48
CA ASP A 101 -6.18 11.29 -4.73
C ASP A 101 -5.25 10.07 -4.68
N PRO A 102 -5.54 8.99 -5.44
CA PRO A 102 -4.71 7.79 -5.41
C PRO A 102 -3.35 7.99 -6.05
N PHE A 103 -3.19 8.94 -6.97
CA PHE A 103 -1.97 9.08 -7.77
C PHE A 103 -0.77 9.52 -6.94
N VAL A 104 -0.99 10.35 -5.91
CA VAL A 104 0.08 10.72 -4.96
C VAL A 104 0.56 9.50 -4.17
N ASN A 105 -0.36 8.61 -3.76
CA ASN A 105 0.00 7.38 -3.07
C ASN A 105 0.74 6.40 -4.00
N LEU A 106 0.27 6.25 -5.24
CA LEU A 106 0.98 5.46 -6.27
C LEU A 106 2.39 6.01 -6.51
N LYS A 107 2.53 7.33 -6.70
CA LYS A 107 3.83 7.99 -6.85
C LYS A 107 4.76 7.71 -5.68
N SER A 108 4.27 7.82 -4.45
CA SER A 108 5.06 7.57 -3.24
C SER A 108 5.60 6.14 -3.17
N ALA A 109 4.80 5.16 -3.56
CA ALA A 109 5.20 3.74 -3.59
C ALA A 109 6.20 3.44 -4.72
N VAL A 110 6.04 4.07 -5.88
CA VAL A 110 6.86 3.85 -7.07
C VAL A 110 8.20 4.57 -7.01
N THR A 111 8.22 5.82 -6.53
CA THR A 111 9.46 6.62 -6.49
C THR A 111 10.24 6.43 -5.20
N ARG A 112 9.55 6.17 -4.09
CA ARG A 112 10.12 6.18 -2.74
C ARG A 112 10.91 7.46 -2.46
N LYS A 113 10.40 8.58 -2.96
CA LYS A 113 10.84 9.94 -2.64
C LYS A 113 9.73 10.65 -1.91
N ALA A 114 10.06 11.47 -0.92
CA ALA A 114 9.12 12.38 -0.28
C ALA A 114 8.74 13.54 -1.21
N TRP A 115 7.79 14.37 -0.80
CA TRP A 115 7.32 15.51 -1.59
C TRP A 115 8.45 16.54 -1.88
N ASP A 116 9.46 16.63 -1.02
CA ASP A 116 10.63 17.51 -1.14
C ASP A 116 11.81 16.85 -1.89
N GLY A 117 11.65 15.61 -2.35
CA GLY A 117 12.65 14.82 -3.05
C GLY A 117 13.54 13.97 -2.14
N THR A 118 13.35 14.02 -0.82
CA THR A 118 14.11 13.20 0.13
C THR A 118 13.92 11.71 -0.16
N ASP A 119 15.02 10.95 -0.18
CA ASP A 119 15.02 9.50 -0.33
C ASP A 119 14.42 8.82 0.90
N THR A 120 13.31 8.10 0.70
CA THR A 120 12.59 7.34 1.73
C THR A 120 12.79 5.83 1.61
N GLY A 121 13.90 5.39 1.00
CA GLY A 121 14.24 3.97 0.79
C GLY A 121 13.88 3.48 -0.59
N GLN A 122 14.60 3.95 -1.61
CA GLN A 122 14.32 3.60 -3.02
C GLN A 122 14.50 2.12 -3.32
N GLU A 123 15.23 1.37 -2.50
CA GLU A 123 15.33 -0.09 -2.56
C GLU A 123 13.99 -0.81 -2.30
N HIS A 124 13.02 -0.13 -1.71
CA HIS A 124 11.68 -0.66 -1.39
C HIS A 124 10.61 -0.23 -2.40
N ARG A 125 11.00 0.41 -3.50
CA ARG A 125 10.08 0.81 -4.56
C ARG A 125 9.48 -0.41 -5.27
N ILE A 126 8.27 -0.22 -5.77
CA ILE A 126 7.58 -1.17 -6.67
C ILE A 126 7.34 -0.50 -8.02
N ASP A 127 7.09 -1.29 -9.06
CA ASP A 127 6.68 -0.75 -10.36
C ASP A 127 5.23 -0.24 -10.33
N ILE A 128 4.87 0.54 -11.36
CA ILE A 128 3.54 1.18 -11.43
C ILE A 128 2.41 0.15 -11.60
N GLU A 129 2.61 -0.93 -12.37
CA GLU A 129 1.61 -1.98 -12.55
C GLU A 129 1.32 -2.68 -11.22
N THR A 130 2.37 -3.01 -10.47
CA THR A 130 2.24 -3.57 -9.11
C THR A 130 1.52 -2.60 -8.18
N ALA A 131 1.86 -1.30 -8.19
CA ALA A 131 1.21 -0.30 -7.35
C ALA A 131 -0.29 -0.18 -7.66
N ILE A 132 -0.69 -0.13 -8.94
CA ILE A 132 -2.09 -0.11 -9.37
C ILE A 132 -2.80 -1.39 -8.90
N ARG A 133 -2.20 -2.57 -9.09
CA ARG A 133 -2.78 -3.84 -8.68
C ARG A 133 -3.03 -3.89 -7.17
N LEU A 134 -2.09 -3.41 -6.35
CA LEU A 134 -2.25 -3.34 -4.90
C LEU A 134 -3.34 -2.36 -4.46
N TYR A 135 -3.63 -1.33 -5.27
CA TYR A 135 -4.65 -0.34 -4.99
C TYR A 135 -6.06 -0.74 -5.51
N THR A 136 -6.15 -1.73 -6.39
CA THR A 136 -7.38 -2.18 -7.05
C THR A 136 -7.67 -3.66 -6.81
N ALA A 137 -7.06 -4.53 -7.59
CA ALA A 137 -7.34 -5.97 -7.60
C ALA A 137 -7.11 -6.67 -6.27
N GLU A 138 -6.04 -6.30 -5.56
CA GLU A 138 -5.68 -6.89 -4.27
C GLU A 138 -6.48 -6.28 -3.10
N ALA A 139 -7.03 -5.07 -3.26
CA ALA A 139 -7.76 -4.39 -2.19
C ALA A 139 -9.15 -4.99 -1.95
N GLY A 140 -9.88 -5.39 -3.00
CA GLY A 140 -11.22 -5.96 -2.90
C GLY A 140 -11.32 -7.17 -1.95
N PRO A 141 -10.48 -8.19 -2.11
CA PRO A 141 -10.46 -9.36 -1.23
C PRO A 141 -10.22 -9.04 0.25
N PHE A 142 -9.56 -7.93 0.57
CA PHE A 142 -9.31 -7.51 1.96
C PHE A 142 -10.57 -7.09 2.72
N VAL A 143 -11.62 -6.75 1.98
CA VAL A 143 -12.92 -6.34 2.53
C VAL A 143 -14.05 -7.30 2.12
N GLY A 144 -13.69 -8.46 1.56
CA GLY A 144 -14.65 -9.52 1.20
C GLY A 144 -15.30 -9.36 -0.17
N PHE A 145 -14.87 -8.40 -0.99
CA PHE A 145 -15.31 -8.31 -2.39
C PHE A 145 -14.47 -9.22 -3.28
N THR A 146 -15.11 -10.02 -4.10
CA THR A 146 -14.46 -11.04 -4.94
C THR A 146 -14.57 -10.76 -6.43
N ASP A 147 -15.36 -9.76 -6.82
CA ASP A 147 -15.75 -9.43 -8.19
C ASP A 147 -15.50 -7.96 -8.56
N VAL A 148 -14.55 -7.30 -7.89
CA VAL A 148 -14.17 -5.90 -8.13
C VAL A 148 -12.66 -5.75 -8.41
N GLY A 149 -12.25 -4.59 -8.90
CA GLY A 149 -10.85 -4.19 -9.07
C GLY A 149 -10.15 -4.75 -10.30
N ILE A 150 -10.86 -5.52 -11.14
CA ILE A 150 -10.33 -6.08 -12.39
C ILE A 150 -11.39 -6.00 -13.48
N LEU A 151 -11.02 -5.48 -14.66
CA LEU A 151 -11.90 -5.50 -15.83
C LEU A 151 -11.84 -6.88 -16.51
N LYS A 152 -12.82 -7.73 -16.18
CA LYS A 152 -13.00 -9.05 -16.83
C LYS A 152 -14.46 -9.51 -16.78
N PRO A 153 -14.90 -10.43 -17.68
CA PRO A 153 -16.25 -10.98 -17.65
C PRO A 153 -16.64 -11.54 -16.29
N GLY A 154 -17.82 -11.11 -15.78
CA GLY A 154 -18.35 -11.55 -14.47
C GLY A 154 -17.92 -10.68 -13.29
N TYR A 155 -17.11 -9.65 -13.52
CA TYR A 155 -16.73 -8.64 -12.52
C TYR A 155 -17.55 -7.35 -12.71
N ALA A 156 -17.64 -6.54 -11.66
CA ALA A 156 -18.16 -5.19 -11.75
C ALA A 156 -17.38 -4.38 -12.79
N ALA A 157 -18.09 -3.63 -13.62
CA ALA A 157 -17.47 -2.83 -14.67
C ALA A 157 -17.05 -1.44 -14.17
N ASP A 158 -16.53 -1.38 -12.95
CA ASP A 158 -16.04 -0.14 -12.34
C ASP A 158 -14.67 0.22 -12.91
N PHE A 159 -14.58 1.35 -13.60
CA PHE A 159 -13.32 1.80 -14.18
C PHE A 159 -13.25 3.32 -14.30
N ILE A 160 -12.05 3.82 -14.50
CA ILE A 160 -11.76 5.23 -14.76
C ILE A 160 -11.06 5.39 -16.10
N ILE A 161 -11.31 6.53 -16.77
CA ILE A 161 -10.57 6.95 -17.96
C ILE A 161 -9.61 8.07 -17.54
N LEU A 162 -8.33 7.89 -17.86
CA LEU A 162 -7.25 8.81 -17.51
C LEU A 162 -6.92 9.74 -18.70
N ASP A 163 -6.34 10.91 -18.42
CA ASP A 163 -5.90 11.88 -19.42
C ASP A 163 -4.63 11.45 -20.17
N ARG A 164 -3.92 10.44 -19.64
CA ARG A 164 -2.67 9.90 -20.21
C ARG A 164 -2.45 8.46 -19.82
N ASP A 165 -1.55 7.78 -20.54
CA ASP A 165 -1.13 6.41 -20.19
C ASP A 165 -0.20 6.42 -18.98
N ILE A 166 -0.74 6.04 -17.83
CA ILE A 166 0.00 6.02 -16.56
C ILE A 166 1.16 5.00 -16.56
N LEU A 167 1.16 4.03 -17.47
CA LEU A 167 2.22 3.03 -17.59
C LEU A 167 3.44 3.53 -18.36
N ASP A 168 3.27 4.58 -19.18
CA ASP A 168 4.31 5.10 -20.10
C ASP A 168 4.85 6.48 -19.71
N ILE A 169 4.38 7.07 -18.61
CA ILE A 169 4.87 8.38 -18.13
C ILE A 169 6.04 8.22 -17.16
N PRO A 170 6.90 9.27 -17.03
CA PRO A 170 7.91 9.31 -15.97
C PRO A 170 7.27 9.17 -14.59
N SER A 171 7.88 8.36 -13.71
CA SER A 171 7.35 8.10 -12.37
C SER A 171 7.16 9.38 -11.52
N ASP A 172 7.96 10.41 -11.78
CA ASP A 172 7.84 11.71 -11.09
C ASP A 172 6.60 12.52 -11.55
N GLU A 173 5.89 12.09 -12.62
CA GLU A 173 4.68 12.73 -13.16
C GLU A 173 3.38 11.99 -12.80
N ILE A 174 3.44 10.88 -12.05
CA ILE A 174 2.27 10.06 -11.69
C ILE A 174 1.19 10.90 -10.99
N ASP A 175 1.56 11.83 -10.10
CA ASP A 175 0.66 12.73 -9.38
C ASP A 175 0.00 13.83 -10.25
N GLN A 176 0.39 13.92 -11.53
CA GLN A 176 -0.21 14.86 -12.49
C GLN A 176 -1.30 14.22 -13.35
N VAL A 177 -1.49 12.91 -13.23
CA VAL A 177 -2.55 12.15 -13.93
C VAL A 177 -3.92 12.64 -13.46
N LYS A 178 -4.86 12.77 -14.38
CA LYS A 178 -6.23 13.22 -14.09
C LYS A 178 -7.24 12.17 -14.53
N VAL A 179 -8.25 11.96 -13.70
CA VAL A 179 -9.43 11.19 -14.07
C VAL A 179 -10.32 12.07 -14.94
N LEU A 180 -10.60 11.62 -16.16
CA LEU A 180 -11.53 12.27 -17.10
C LEU A 180 -12.95 11.77 -16.88
N GLU A 181 -13.11 10.48 -16.65
CA GLU A 181 -14.42 9.82 -16.46
C GLU A 181 -14.32 8.73 -15.41
N THR A 182 -15.41 8.50 -14.69
CA THR A 182 -15.60 7.37 -13.77
C THR A 182 -16.88 6.64 -14.14
N TRP A 183 -16.80 5.34 -14.30
CA TRP A 183 -17.90 4.43 -14.61
C TRP A 183 -18.09 3.43 -13.49
N ILE A 184 -19.37 3.25 -13.06
CA ILE A 184 -19.81 2.34 -12.00
C ILE A 184 -21.03 1.57 -12.48
#